data_10449dcf6a3b005181fa7c37f59fa46a
#
_entry.id   10449dcf6a3b005181fa7c37f59fa46a
#
_cell.length_a   1.000
_cell.length_b   1.000
_cell.length_c   1.000
_cell.angle_alpha   90.00
_cell.angle_beta   90.00
_cell.angle_gamma   90.00
#
_symmetry.space_group_name_H-M   'P 1'
#
loop_
_entity.id
_entity.type
_entity.pdbx_description
1 polymer ?
#
loop_
_entity_poly.entity_id
_entity_poly.type
_entity_poly.pdbx_seq_one_letter_code
_entity_poly.pdbx_strand_id
1 'polypeptide(L)'
;MKTIKEIRRINARNLRDHAGGNSSFAKRIDREPTQTSRFLGENATKNIGDDLARHIEECFKKPVGWLDQDHPEQNINSLDLERVSGTSLTIHNVPVISWVQAAAWTSTNHDEVDLSALEAYPCPVPCGPTTYILRVTGESMIDEYKPGEMIFVDPDVAPVHGDDVIALMTDSGETTFRRLIEDGSERYLKALNKSWPEPYIRVTDNCTIIGTVIFSGKPRRYQNRS
;
A
#
# COMPACT_ATOMS: atom_id res chain seq x y z
N MET A 1 4.88 27.14 -18.75
CA MET A 1 3.64 26.48 -19.22
C MET A 1 4.06 25.18 -19.87
N LYS A 2 3.54 24.03 -19.40
CA LYS A 2 3.90 22.73 -19.96
C LYS A 2 3.29 22.56 -21.35
N THR A 3 4.01 21.94 -22.27
CA THR A 3 3.46 21.59 -23.59
C THR A 3 2.56 20.36 -23.50
N ILE A 4 1.64 20.16 -24.45
CA ILE A 4 0.80 18.96 -24.54
C ILE A 4 1.64 17.67 -24.53
N LYS A 5 2.81 17.70 -25.17
CA LYS A 5 3.73 16.54 -25.20
C LYS A 5 4.28 16.20 -23.84
N GLU A 6 4.59 17.19 -23.04
CA GLU A 6 5.06 17.03 -21.65
C GLU A 6 3.92 16.54 -20.76
N ILE A 7 2.73 17.11 -20.87
CA ILE A 7 1.53 16.73 -20.12
C ILE A 7 1.22 15.26 -20.38
N ARG A 8 1.11 14.84 -21.66
CA ARG A 8 0.87 13.43 -22.03
C ARG A 8 1.91 12.49 -21.45
N ARG A 9 3.18 12.89 -21.47
CA ARG A 9 4.25 12.05 -20.94
C ARG A 9 4.16 11.89 -19.41
N ILE A 10 3.86 12.97 -18.72
CA ILE A 10 3.66 12.97 -17.26
C ILE A 10 2.49 12.06 -16.91
N ASN A 11 1.33 12.25 -17.53
CA ASN A 11 0.13 11.47 -17.25
C ASN A 11 0.32 9.97 -17.59
N ALA A 12 0.97 9.66 -18.71
CA ALA A 12 1.24 8.28 -19.08
C ALA A 12 2.29 7.61 -18.16
N ARG A 13 3.24 8.36 -17.61
CA ARG A 13 4.15 7.85 -16.56
C ARG A 13 3.39 7.55 -15.27
N ASN A 14 2.48 8.41 -14.87
CA ASN A 14 1.62 8.17 -13.70
C ASN A 14 0.80 6.88 -13.88
N LEU A 15 0.20 6.68 -15.06
CA LEU A 15 -0.51 5.44 -15.36
C LEU A 15 0.39 4.20 -15.36
N ARG A 16 1.64 4.32 -15.84
CA ARG A 16 2.64 3.24 -15.80
C ARG A 16 2.98 2.86 -14.36
N ASP A 17 3.18 3.85 -13.51
CA ASP A 17 3.61 3.65 -12.13
C ASP A 17 2.47 3.00 -11.32
N HIS A 18 1.23 3.44 -11.53
CA HIS A 18 0.02 2.79 -10.98
C HIS A 18 -0.25 1.38 -11.54
N ALA A 19 0.23 1.07 -12.74
CA ALA A 19 0.09 -0.26 -13.31
C ALA A 19 1.13 -1.28 -12.80
N GLY A 20 2.04 -0.87 -11.91
CA GLY A 20 3.12 -1.72 -11.41
C GLY A 20 4.36 -1.74 -12.31
N GLY A 21 4.62 -0.64 -13.03
CA GLY A 21 5.83 -0.45 -13.82
C GLY A 21 5.69 -0.70 -15.31
N ASN A 22 6.83 -0.60 -16.03
CA ASN A 22 6.85 -0.58 -17.49
C ASN A 22 6.33 -1.85 -18.15
N SER A 23 6.64 -3.03 -17.57
CA SER A 23 6.21 -4.32 -18.12
C SER A 23 4.69 -4.51 -18.03
N SER A 24 4.10 -4.16 -16.90
CA SER A 24 2.65 -4.24 -16.67
C SER A 24 1.90 -3.23 -17.54
N PHE A 25 2.41 -2.01 -17.65
CA PHE A 25 1.88 -0.98 -18.53
C PHE A 25 1.91 -1.41 -19.99
N ALA A 26 3.06 -1.92 -20.48
CA ALA A 26 3.25 -2.40 -21.83
C ALA A 26 2.25 -3.50 -22.19
N LYS A 27 2.10 -4.51 -21.30
CA LYS A 27 1.13 -5.58 -21.46
C LYS A 27 -0.31 -5.05 -21.57
N ARG A 28 -0.65 -4.02 -20.76
CA ARG A 28 -2.01 -3.48 -20.74
C ARG A 28 -2.37 -2.72 -22.01
N ILE A 29 -1.42 -2.05 -22.65
CA ILE A 29 -1.61 -1.32 -23.91
C ILE A 29 -1.24 -2.12 -25.16
N ASP A 30 -1.06 -3.43 -25.00
CA ASP A 30 -0.69 -4.38 -26.08
C ASP A 30 0.58 -3.93 -26.85
N ARG A 31 1.65 -3.64 -26.09
CA ARG A 31 2.96 -3.22 -26.61
C ARG A 31 4.10 -3.94 -25.89
N GLU A 32 5.25 -3.97 -26.56
CA GLU A 32 6.48 -4.46 -25.93
C GLU A 32 7.09 -3.44 -24.95
N PRO A 33 7.68 -3.87 -23.82
CA PRO A 33 8.34 -2.97 -22.84
C PRO A 33 9.41 -2.08 -23.47
N THR A 34 10.10 -2.54 -24.50
CA THR A 34 11.09 -1.76 -25.26
C THR A 34 10.46 -0.64 -26.08
N GLN A 35 9.24 -0.82 -26.55
CA GLN A 35 8.50 0.22 -27.27
C GLN A 35 7.99 1.29 -26.32
N THR A 36 7.48 0.91 -25.15
CA THR A 36 7.01 1.86 -24.13
C THR A 36 8.14 2.68 -23.55
N SER A 37 9.33 2.11 -23.36
CA SER A 37 10.51 2.85 -22.91
C SER A 37 10.93 3.98 -23.85
N ARG A 38 10.60 3.89 -25.16
CA ARG A 38 10.93 4.95 -26.15
C ARG A 38 10.16 6.23 -25.94
N PHE A 39 8.98 6.19 -25.31
CA PHE A 39 8.16 7.40 -25.05
C PHE A 39 7.94 7.67 -23.55
N LEU A 40 8.19 6.71 -22.66
CA LEU A 40 8.07 6.87 -21.21
C LEU A 40 9.42 6.88 -20.46
N GLY A 41 10.51 6.39 -21.07
CA GLY A 41 11.82 6.33 -20.45
C GLY A 41 12.36 7.72 -20.06
N GLU A 42 13.39 7.77 -19.22
CA GLU A 42 14.05 9.03 -18.83
C GLU A 42 14.60 9.77 -20.06
N ASN A 43 15.19 9.02 -20.99
CA ASN A 43 15.72 9.53 -22.27
C ASN A 43 14.77 9.24 -23.42
N ALA A 44 13.46 9.57 -23.24
CA ALA A 44 12.46 9.28 -24.25
C ALA A 44 12.75 9.98 -25.57
N THR A 45 12.92 9.21 -26.65
CA THR A 45 13.22 9.70 -28.00
C THR A 45 11.97 9.93 -28.83
N LYS A 46 10.80 9.42 -28.39
CA LYS A 46 9.50 9.57 -29.08
C LYS A 46 8.50 10.30 -28.24
N ASN A 47 7.58 11.01 -28.89
CA ASN A 47 6.42 11.62 -28.24
C ASN A 47 5.20 10.69 -28.29
N ILE A 48 4.23 10.93 -27.40
CA ILE A 48 2.91 10.30 -27.44
C ILE A 48 2.04 11.13 -28.39
N GLY A 49 1.80 10.57 -29.58
CA GLY A 49 0.89 11.15 -30.57
C GLY A 49 -0.57 10.95 -30.19
N ASP A 50 -1.49 11.53 -30.95
CA ASP A 50 -2.94 11.51 -30.65
C ASP A 50 -3.49 10.07 -30.63
N ASP A 51 -3.19 9.25 -31.63
CA ASP A 51 -3.66 7.87 -31.72
C ASP A 51 -3.20 7.03 -30.52
N LEU A 52 -1.93 7.18 -30.14
CA LEU A 52 -1.38 6.46 -29.00
C LEU A 52 -1.98 6.97 -27.68
N ALA A 53 -2.24 8.28 -27.56
CA ALA A 53 -2.88 8.85 -26.39
C ALA A 53 -4.29 8.28 -26.21
N ARG A 54 -5.11 8.27 -27.27
CA ARG A 54 -6.48 7.70 -27.24
C ARG A 54 -6.47 6.22 -26.92
N HIS A 55 -5.53 5.46 -27.48
CA HIS A 55 -5.37 4.04 -27.19
C HIS A 55 -5.01 3.78 -25.71
N ILE A 56 -4.09 4.56 -25.14
CA ILE A 56 -3.74 4.46 -23.71
C ILE A 56 -4.97 4.78 -22.85
N GLU A 57 -5.70 5.85 -23.14
CA GLU A 57 -6.91 6.22 -22.41
C GLU A 57 -7.95 5.10 -22.43
N GLU A 58 -8.20 4.50 -23.58
CA GLU A 58 -9.11 3.36 -23.71
C GLU A 58 -8.66 2.16 -22.84
N CYS A 59 -7.39 1.77 -22.92
CA CYS A 59 -6.84 0.65 -22.15
C CYS A 59 -6.91 0.88 -20.62
N PHE A 60 -6.84 2.13 -20.20
CA PHE A 60 -6.92 2.52 -18.79
C PHE A 60 -8.31 3.04 -18.37
N LYS A 61 -9.32 2.89 -19.25
CA LYS A 61 -10.70 3.35 -19.00
C LYS A 61 -10.79 4.82 -18.59
N LYS A 62 -9.96 5.67 -19.18
CA LYS A 62 -9.97 7.11 -18.96
C LYS A 62 -10.83 7.80 -20.03
N PRO A 63 -11.46 8.95 -19.74
CA PRO A 63 -12.20 9.70 -20.74
C PRO A 63 -11.26 10.23 -21.84
N VAL A 64 -11.82 10.40 -23.06
CA VAL A 64 -11.07 10.95 -24.20
C VAL A 64 -10.55 12.34 -23.86
N GLY A 65 -9.26 12.59 -24.08
CA GLY A 65 -8.59 13.85 -23.77
C GLY A 65 -8.03 13.94 -22.34
N TRP A 66 -8.18 12.88 -21.55
CA TRP A 66 -7.62 12.86 -20.20
C TRP A 66 -6.10 13.03 -20.20
N LEU A 67 -5.38 12.37 -21.10
CA LEU A 67 -3.92 12.53 -21.20
C LEU A 67 -3.49 13.94 -21.59
N ASP A 68 -4.36 14.74 -22.21
CA ASP A 68 -4.05 16.09 -22.68
C ASP A 68 -4.22 17.16 -21.60
N GLN A 69 -4.85 16.84 -20.47
CA GLN A 69 -5.13 17.75 -19.37
C GLN A 69 -4.02 17.68 -18.31
N ASP A 70 -3.66 18.82 -17.75
CA ASP A 70 -2.75 18.86 -16.59
C ASP A 70 -3.56 18.46 -15.33
N HIS A 71 -3.13 17.38 -14.64
CA HIS A 71 -3.75 16.88 -13.42
C HIS A 71 -2.87 17.22 -12.22
N PRO A 72 -2.88 18.47 -11.71
CA PRO A 72 -2.01 18.89 -10.62
C PRO A 72 -2.26 18.09 -9.33
N GLU A 73 -3.50 17.65 -9.11
CA GLU A 73 -3.87 16.88 -7.93
C GLU A 73 -3.27 15.46 -7.91
N GLN A 74 -2.94 14.89 -9.05
CA GLN A 74 -2.25 13.60 -9.15
C GLN A 74 -0.73 13.73 -9.04
N ASN A 75 -0.19 14.95 -9.11
CA ASN A 75 1.24 15.24 -8.95
C ASN A 75 1.63 15.60 -7.51
N ILE A 76 0.69 15.71 -6.58
CA ILE A 76 0.98 16.14 -5.19
C ILE A 76 1.54 14.99 -4.33
N ASN A 77 1.56 13.76 -4.84
CA ASN A 77 2.15 12.62 -4.13
C ASN A 77 3.65 12.39 -4.40
N SER A 78 4.31 13.30 -5.10
CA SER A 78 5.78 13.34 -5.18
C SER A 78 6.28 14.66 -4.62
N LEU A 79 6.54 14.70 -3.31
CA LEU A 79 7.54 15.61 -2.78
C LEU A 79 8.86 15.20 -3.43
N ASP A 80 9.33 16.03 -4.39
CA ASP A 80 10.70 15.97 -4.92
C ASP A 80 11.68 16.20 -3.78
N LEU A 81 12.04 15.12 -3.11
CA LEU A 81 13.30 15.07 -2.39
C LEU A 81 14.37 14.73 -3.43
N GLU A 82 15.15 15.75 -3.77
CA GLU A 82 16.27 15.68 -4.69
C GLU A 82 17.10 14.42 -4.46
N ARG A 83 17.28 13.72 -5.56
CA ARG A 83 18.28 12.70 -5.88
C ARG A 83 19.42 12.53 -4.88
N VAL A 84 19.31 11.51 -4.05
CA VAL A 84 20.46 10.73 -3.65
C VAL A 84 20.26 9.35 -4.26
N SER A 85 20.98 9.12 -5.35
CA SER A 85 21.28 7.83 -6.02
C SER A 85 20.21 6.72 -5.94
N GLY A 86 19.38 6.61 -6.96
CA GLY A 86 19.07 5.30 -7.54
C GLY A 86 17.81 4.59 -7.10
N THR A 87 16.94 5.14 -6.23
CA THR A 87 15.64 4.50 -5.92
C THR A 87 14.56 5.56 -5.72
N SER A 88 13.59 5.61 -6.62
CA SER A 88 12.38 6.42 -6.44
C SER A 88 11.55 5.81 -5.31
N LEU A 89 11.69 6.34 -4.11
CA LEU A 89 10.81 5.98 -2.99
C LEU A 89 9.48 6.72 -3.20
N THR A 90 8.48 6.02 -3.70
CA THR A 90 7.10 6.50 -3.65
C THR A 90 6.65 6.43 -2.19
N ILE A 91 6.58 7.57 -1.53
CA ILE A 91 6.08 7.64 -0.16
C ILE A 91 4.54 7.54 -0.23
N HIS A 92 4.00 6.39 0.16
CA HIS A 92 2.57 6.19 0.31
C HIS A 92 2.12 6.69 1.69
N ASN A 93 1.13 7.59 1.71
CA ASN A 93 0.45 7.94 2.94
C ASN A 93 -0.58 6.86 3.26
N VAL A 94 -0.40 6.23 4.42
CA VAL A 94 -1.19 5.09 4.88
C VAL A 94 -2.16 5.56 5.95
N PRO A 95 -3.47 5.28 5.82
CA PRO A 95 -4.48 5.74 6.78
C PRO A 95 -4.41 4.94 8.08
N VAL A 96 -4.69 5.63 9.19
CA VAL A 96 -4.93 4.99 10.50
C VAL A 96 -6.40 4.61 10.59
N ILE A 97 -6.66 3.33 10.77
CA ILE A 97 -8.02 2.81 10.91
C ILE A 97 -8.23 2.13 12.27
N SER A 98 -9.49 1.90 12.61
CA SER A 98 -9.85 1.15 13.81
C SER A 98 -9.76 -0.37 13.59
N TRP A 99 -9.66 -1.13 14.67
CA TRP A 99 -9.68 -2.60 14.63
C TRP A 99 -10.96 -3.17 14.00
N VAL A 100 -12.10 -2.50 14.20
CA VAL A 100 -13.37 -2.87 13.58
C VAL A 100 -13.35 -2.66 12.07
N GLN A 101 -12.76 -1.55 11.61
CA GLN A 101 -12.61 -1.28 10.18
C GLN A 101 -11.65 -2.28 9.52
N ALA A 102 -10.61 -2.73 10.22
CA ALA A 102 -9.65 -3.70 9.69
C ALA A 102 -10.31 -5.02 9.28
N ALA A 103 -11.32 -5.49 10.03
CA ALA A 103 -12.06 -6.71 9.71
C ALA A 103 -12.78 -6.64 8.35
N ALA A 104 -13.23 -5.45 7.96
CA ALA A 104 -13.94 -5.22 6.70
C ALA A 104 -13.02 -4.65 5.59
N TRP A 105 -11.79 -4.27 5.92
CA TRP A 105 -10.90 -3.50 5.04
C TRP A 105 -10.61 -4.18 3.71
N THR A 106 -10.36 -5.48 3.71
CA THR A 106 -10.08 -6.26 2.50
C THR A 106 -11.31 -6.44 1.60
N SER A 107 -12.52 -6.28 2.14
CA SER A 107 -13.80 -6.43 1.43
C SER A 107 -14.39 -5.10 0.97
N THR A 108 -13.83 -3.98 1.42
CA THR A 108 -14.35 -2.65 1.15
C THR A 108 -13.76 -2.12 -0.16
N ASN A 109 -14.62 -1.55 -1.01
CA ASN A 109 -14.16 -0.70 -2.11
C ASN A 109 -13.54 0.56 -1.51
N HIS A 110 -12.22 0.65 -1.52
CA HIS A 110 -11.48 1.80 -0.95
C HIS A 110 -11.84 3.13 -1.62
N ASP A 111 -12.44 3.10 -2.82
CA ASP A 111 -12.95 4.27 -3.53
C ASP A 111 -14.17 4.92 -2.84
N GLU A 112 -14.85 4.20 -1.94
CA GLU A 112 -16.03 4.69 -1.22
C GLU A 112 -15.71 5.21 0.20
N VAL A 113 -14.49 4.96 0.68
CA VAL A 113 -14.05 5.46 2.00
C VAL A 113 -13.42 6.84 1.81
N ASP A 114 -13.97 7.85 2.47
CA ASP A 114 -13.34 9.18 2.52
C ASP A 114 -12.05 9.13 3.36
N LEU A 115 -10.95 8.76 2.69
CA LEU A 115 -9.63 8.68 3.30
C LEU A 115 -9.08 10.06 3.70
N SER A 116 -9.63 11.15 3.17
CA SER A 116 -9.16 12.51 3.44
C SER A 116 -9.45 12.97 4.87
N ALA A 117 -10.44 12.35 5.52
CA ALA A 117 -10.80 12.62 6.90
C ALA A 117 -9.99 11.78 7.93
N LEU A 118 -9.22 10.79 7.47
CA LEU A 118 -8.45 9.93 8.34
C LEU A 118 -7.05 10.49 8.59
N GLU A 119 -6.56 10.28 9.81
CA GLU A 119 -5.14 10.49 10.14
C GLU A 119 -4.31 9.53 9.27
N ALA A 120 -3.28 10.05 8.60
CA ALA A 120 -2.42 9.25 7.73
C ALA A 120 -0.95 9.55 7.98
N TYR A 121 -0.09 8.54 7.78
CA TYR A 121 1.36 8.66 7.92
C TYR A 121 2.09 8.07 6.72
N PRO A 122 3.25 8.64 6.36
CA PRO A 122 4.08 8.08 5.31
C PRO A 122 4.58 6.69 5.71
N CYS A 123 4.47 5.72 4.80
CA CYS A 123 5.03 4.39 5.00
C CYS A 123 6.55 4.43 4.77
N PRO A 124 7.37 4.02 5.76
CA PRO A 124 8.83 4.08 5.63
C PRO A 124 9.43 2.90 4.85
N VAL A 125 8.61 1.93 4.46
CA VAL A 125 9.00 0.75 3.67
C VAL A 125 8.09 0.63 2.44
N PRO A 126 8.48 -0.10 1.38
CA PRO A 126 7.59 -0.41 0.28
C PRO A 126 6.30 -1.06 0.78
N CYS A 127 5.15 -0.58 0.31
CA CYS A 127 3.85 -1.07 0.74
C CYS A 127 2.83 -1.02 -0.40
N GLY A 128 1.81 -1.86 -0.32
CA GLY A 128 0.70 -1.91 -1.27
C GLY A 128 -0.30 -0.75 -1.09
N PRO A 129 -1.20 -0.54 -2.06
CA PRO A 129 -2.21 0.52 -2.00
C PRO A 129 -3.30 0.27 -0.94
N THR A 130 -3.45 -0.97 -0.49
CA THR A 130 -4.42 -1.40 0.52
C THR A 130 -3.85 -1.39 1.94
N THR A 131 -2.58 -1.00 2.11
CA THR A 131 -1.91 -0.91 3.40
C THR A 131 -2.64 0.06 4.33
N TYR A 132 -2.73 -0.30 5.59
CA TYR A 132 -3.35 0.51 6.64
C TYR A 132 -2.52 0.48 7.93
N ILE A 133 -2.81 1.40 8.84
CA ILE A 133 -2.18 1.48 10.15
C ILE A 133 -3.20 1.15 11.23
N LEU A 134 -2.78 0.31 12.17
CA LEU A 134 -3.49 0.10 13.43
C LEU A 134 -2.67 0.66 14.59
N ARG A 135 -3.36 1.13 15.62
CA ARG A 135 -2.75 1.38 16.93
C ARG A 135 -2.87 0.12 17.76
N VAL A 136 -1.74 -0.36 18.25
CA VAL A 136 -1.69 -1.54 19.12
C VAL A 136 -2.58 -1.33 20.33
N THR A 137 -3.47 -2.29 20.58
CA THR A 137 -4.32 -2.35 21.75
C THR A 137 -4.10 -3.69 22.46
N GLY A 138 -4.30 -3.71 23.77
CA GLY A 138 -4.05 -4.91 24.58
C GLY A 138 -2.57 -5.22 24.80
N GLU A 139 -2.31 -6.33 25.45
CA GLU A 139 -0.99 -6.70 25.98
C GLU A 139 -0.46 -8.03 25.45
N SER A 140 -1.18 -8.67 24.53
CA SER A 140 -0.78 -9.98 24.01
C SER A 140 0.58 -10.00 23.32
N MET A 141 1.00 -8.84 22.78
CA MET A 141 2.26 -8.67 22.05
C MET A 141 3.27 -7.76 22.78
N ILE A 142 3.08 -7.53 24.10
CA ILE A 142 3.76 -6.47 24.86
C ILE A 142 5.29 -6.62 24.93
N ASP A 143 5.84 -7.82 24.72
CA ASP A 143 7.29 -8.04 24.71
C ASP A 143 7.98 -7.30 23.54
N GLU A 144 7.29 -7.09 22.41
CA GLU A 144 7.79 -6.34 21.26
C GLU A 144 6.97 -5.07 20.97
N TYR A 145 5.65 -5.12 21.18
CA TYR A 145 4.71 -4.04 20.79
C TYR A 145 3.98 -3.52 22.01
N LYS A 146 4.14 -2.25 22.29
CA LYS A 146 3.46 -1.58 23.41
C LYS A 146 2.12 -0.99 22.98
N PRO A 147 1.10 -0.98 23.84
CA PRO A 147 -0.15 -0.28 23.56
C PRO A 147 0.09 1.16 23.13
N GLY A 148 -0.59 1.58 22.04
CA GLY A 148 -0.46 2.89 21.43
C GLY A 148 0.64 3.02 20.36
N GLU A 149 1.48 2.02 20.15
CA GLU A 149 2.39 1.96 19.00
C GLU A 149 1.60 1.74 17.71
N MET A 150 2.13 2.22 16.60
CA MET A 150 1.55 2.01 15.28
C MET A 150 2.18 0.82 14.60
N ILE A 151 1.35 -0.01 13.97
CA ILE A 151 1.77 -1.09 13.08
C ILE A 151 1.20 -0.83 11.70
N PHE A 152 2.04 -0.96 10.67
CA PHE A 152 1.68 -0.85 9.28
C PHE A 152 1.39 -2.25 8.76
N VAL A 153 0.19 -2.46 8.30
CA VAL A 153 -0.34 -3.77 7.92
C VAL A 153 -0.64 -3.77 6.43
N ASP A 154 -0.04 -4.71 5.71
CA ASP A 154 -0.27 -4.88 4.28
C ASP A 154 -1.03 -6.18 4.03
N PRO A 155 -2.29 -6.11 3.53
CA PRO A 155 -3.09 -7.28 3.19
C PRO A 155 -2.55 -8.10 2.02
N ASP A 156 -1.80 -7.48 1.11
CA ASP A 156 -1.30 -8.11 -0.11
C ASP A 156 0.01 -8.87 0.10
N VAL A 157 0.64 -8.72 1.28
CA VAL A 157 1.84 -9.47 1.66
C VAL A 157 1.45 -10.82 2.26
N ALA A 158 1.81 -11.90 1.55
CA ALA A 158 1.59 -13.25 2.05
C ALA A 158 2.45 -13.52 3.30
N PRO A 159 1.83 -13.90 4.43
CA PRO A 159 2.55 -14.12 5.66
C PRO A 159 3.36 -15.41 5.64
N VAL A 160 4.55 -15.39 6.25
CA VAL A 160 5.41 -16.55 6.45
C VAL A 160 5.67 -16.80 7.95
N HIS A 161 6.24 -17.94 8.27
CA HIS A 161 6.63 -18.28 9.65
C HIS A 161 7.47 -17.16 10.29
N GLY A 162 7.05 -16.72 11.46
CA GLY A 162 7.72 -15.66 12.21
C GLY A 162 7.18 -14.26 11.98
N ASP A 163 6.33 -14.06 10.98
CA ASP A 163 5.69 -12.77 10.75
C ASP A 163 4.64 -12.45 11.80
N ASP A 164 4.51 -11.16 12.08
CA ASP A 164 3.44 -10.65 12.91
C ASP A 164 2.24 -10.29 12.01
N VAL A 165 1.07 -10.79 12.37
CA VAL A 165 -0.11 -10.77 11.51
C VAL A 165 -1.35 -10.27 12.26
N ILE A 166 -2.27 -9.70 11.49
CA ILE A 166 -3.64 -9.44 11.93
C ILE A 166 -4.52 -10.57 11.42
N ALA A 167 -5.25 -11.19 12.31
CA ALA A 167 -6.17 -12.26 12.00
C ALA A 167 -7.60 -11.93 12.45
N LEU A 168 -8.57 -12.30 11.63
CA LEU A 168 -10.01 -12.20 11.89
C LEU A 168 -10.50 -13.55 12.38
N MET A 169 -11.12 -13.59 13.56
CA MET A 169 -11.84 -14.74 14.08
C MET A 169 -13.27 -14.69 13.51
N THR A 170 -13.59 -15.60 12.58
CA THR A 170 -14.85 -15.56 11.86
C THR A 170 -16.08 -15.84 12.74
N ASP A 171 -15.89 -16.57 13.83
CA ASP A 171 -16.97 -16.91 14.77
C ASP A 171 -17.41 -15.71 15.62
N SER A 172 -16.45 -14.89 16.07
CA SER A 172 -16.71 -13.71 16.90
C SER A 172 -16.71 -12.39 16.13
N GLY A 173 -16.16 -12.37 14.92
CA GLY A 173 -15.91 -11.15 14.15
C GLY A 173 -14.81 -10.27 14.75
N GLU A 174 -14.06 -10.78 15.73
CA GLU A 174 -12.98 -10.05 16.38
C GLU A 174 -11.67 -10.18 15.62
N THR A 175 -10.89 -9.10 15.60
CA THR A 175 -9.53 -9.10 15.08
C THR A 175 -8.52 -9.25 16.20
N THR A 176 -7.46 -10.01 15.93
CA THR A 176 -6.37 -10.24 16.89
C THR A 176 -5.00 -10.01 16.25
N PHE A 177 -4.05 -9.55 17.05
CA PHE A 177 -2.65 -9.32 16.67
C PHE A 177 -1.76 -10.40 17.30
N ARG A 178 -1.05 -11.18 16.47
CA ARG A 178 -0.26 -12.32 16.88
C ARG A 178 0.91 -12.55 15.94
N ARG A 179 1.86 -13.41 16.37
CA ARG A 179 2.93 -13.95 15.53
C ARG A 179 2.51 -15.27 14.90
N LEU A 180 2.67 -15.39 13.59
CA LEU A 180 2.42 -16.65 12.88
C LEU A 180 3.56 -17.64 13.14
N ILE A 181 3.19 -18.82 13.58
CA ILE A 181 4.11 -19.96 13.76
C ILE A 181 3.62 -21.08 12.84
N GLU A 182 4.51 -21.63 12.05
CA GLU A 182 4.27 -22.82 11.24
C GLU A 182 5.09 -23.98 11.81
N ASP A 183 4.43 -25.10 12.10
CA ASP A 183 5.02 -26.33 12.59
C ASP A 183 4.49 -27.51 11.74
N GLY A 184 5.31 -27.93 10.80
CA GLY A 184 4.94 -28.92 9.80
C GLY A 184 3.80 -28.41 8.91
N SER A 185 2.66 -29.08 8.97
CA SER A 185 1.44 -28.68 8.25
C SER A 185 0.49 -27.82 9.06
N GLU A 186 0.82 -27.55 10.31
CA GLU A 186 -0.04 -26.79 11.22
C GLU A 186 0.43 -25.33 11.35
N ARG A 187 -0.54 -24.43 11.52
CA ARG A 187 -0.30 -23.00 11.69
C ARG A 187 -0.93 -22.55 13.00
N TYR A 188 -0.19 -21.72 13.73
CA TYR A 188 -0.62 -21.17 15.01
C TYR A 188 -0.38 -19.67 15.04
N LEU A 189 -1.23 -18.98 15.76
CA LEU A 189 -1.08 -17.57 16.13
C LEU A 189 -0.59 -17.49 17.56
N LYS A 190 0.63 -16.97 17.75
CA LYS A 190 1.29 -16.92 19.05
C LYS A 190 1.24 -15.52 19.65
N ALA A 191 0.83 -15.40 20.92
CA ALA A 191 1.06 -14.21 21.73
C ALA A 191 2.53 -14.14 22.13
N LEU A 192 3.15 -12.97 22.05
CA LEU A 192 4.54 -12.77 22.50
C LEU A 192 4.63 -12.58 24.01
N ASN A 193 3.57 -12.06 24.63
CA ASN A 193 3.48 -11.96 26.10
C ASN A 193 3.48 -13.35 26.72
N LYS A 194 4.56 -13.65 27.46
CA LYS A 194 4.74 -14.96 28.13
C LYS A 194 3.69 -15.24 29.22
N SER A 195 3.06 -14.19 29.73
CA SER A 195 2.01 -14.29 30.77
C SER A 195 0.60 -14.30 30.19
N TRP A 196 0.46 -14.34 28.84
CA TRP A 196 -0.84 -14.37 28.21
C TRP A 196 -1.56 -15.70 28.48
N PRO A 197 -2.84 -15.68 28.89
CA PRO A 197 -3.55 -16.92 29.29
C PRO A 197 -3.64 -17.97 28.18
N GLU A 198 -3.86 -17.53 26.95
CA GLU A 198 -3.91 -18.39 25.75
C GLU A 198 -2.80 -17.98 24.78
N PRO A 199 -1.58 -18.50 24.97
CA PRO A 199 -0.44 -18.05 24.16
C PRO A 199 -0.49 -18.53 22.70
N TYR A 200 -1.26 -19.58 22.39
CA TYR A 200 -1.38 -20.14 21.05
C TYR A 200 -2.84 -20.30 20.65
N ILE A 201 -3.18 -19.83 19.45
CA ILE A 201 -4.46 -20.09 18.78
C ILE A 201 -4.14 -20.88 17.51
N ARG A 202 -4.74 -22.06 17.34
CA ARG A 202 -4.58 -22.83 16.11
C ARG A 202 -5.35 -22.17 14.97
N VAL A 203 -4.69 -21.98 13.82
CA VAL A 203 -5.35 -21.46 12.61
C VAL A 203 -6.16 -22.59 11.99
N THR A 204 -7.46 -22.43 11.96
CA THR A 204 -8.45 -23.33 11.37
C THR A 204 -9.39 -22.54 10.47
N ASP A 205 -10.45 -23.14 9.96
CA ASP A 205 -11.42 -22.47 9.09
C ASP A 205 -12.14 -21.27 9.74
N ASN A 206 -12.09 -21.18 11.08
CA ASN A 206 -12.62 -20.06 11.85
C ASN A 206 -11.65 -18.88 12.06
N CYS A 207 -10.48 -18.91 11.42
CA CYS A 207 -9.45 -17.88 11.55
C CYS A 207 -8.85 -17.55 10.19
N THR A 208 -8.99 -16.30 9.77
CA THR A 208 -8.43 -15.79 8.51
C THR A 208 -7.39 -14.70 8.79
N ILE A 209 -6.18 -14.85 8.25
CA ILE A 209 -5.18 -13.78 8.30
C ILE A 209 -5.59 -12.71 7.29
N ILE A 210 -5.74 -11.48 7.73
CA ILE A 210 -6.22 -10.34 6.96
C ILE A 210 -5.14 -9.28 6.67
N GLY A 211 -3.91 -9.50 7.13
CA GLY A 211 -2.77 -8.68 6.78
C GLY A 211 -1.53 -9.01 7.57
N THR A 212 -0.38 -8.68 6.98
CA THR A 212 0.96 -8.88 7.54
C THR A 212 1.53 -7.55 7.98
N VAL A 213 2.15 -7.50 9.16
CA VAL A 213 2.82 -6.29 9.66
C VAL A 213 4.15 -6.13 8.92
N ILE A 214 4.29 -5.03 8.19
CA ILE A 214 5.49 -4.72 7.40
C ILE A 214 6.40 -3.70 8.07
N PHE A 215 5.87 -2.91 9.01
CA PHE A 215 6.63 -1.95 9.80
C PHE A 215 5.91 -1.63 11.10
N SER A 216 6.66 -1.21 12.12
CA SER A 216 6.11 -0.68 13.36
C SER A 216 6.87 0.55 13.83
N GLY A 217 6.19 1.44 14.52
CA GLY A 217 6.81 2.66 15.04
C GLY A 217 6.00 3.33 16.12
N LYS A 218 6.68 4.16 16.90
CA LYS A 218 6.06 4.95 17.95
C LYS A 218 6.13 6.42 17.61
N PRO A 219 5.00 7.08 17.32
CA PRO A 219 4.98 8.52 17.09
C PRO A 219 5.37 9.22 18.40
N ARG A 220 6.38 10.07 18.34
CA ARG A 220 6.73 10.95 19.45
C ARG A 220 6.13 12.32 19.19
N ARG A 221 5.47 12.91 20.19
CA ARG A 221 5.00 14.29 20.07
C ARG A 221 6.20 15.20 19.84
N TYR A 222 6.20 15.91 18.72
CA TYR A 222 7.09 17.03 18.50
C TYR A 222 6.61 18.14 19.44
N GLN A 223 7.29 18.35 20.54
CA GLN A 223 7.07 19.55 21.34
C GLN A 223 7.74 20.68 20.58
N ASN A 224 6.95 21.54 19.93
CA ASN A 224 7.42 22.85 19.52
C ASN A 224 7.96 23.54 20.80
N ARG A 225 9.27 23.60 20.93
CA ARG A 225 9.91 24.48 21.90
C ARG A 225 9.74 25.88 21.34
N SER A 226 8.75 26.61 21.89
CA SER A 226 8.62 28.06 21.77
C SER A 226 9.78 28.73 22.47
#